data_81e7434a9ed8ed84b2d3330282a66f2a
#
_entry.id   81e7434a9ed8ed84b2d3330282a66f2a
#
_cell.length_a   1.000
_cell.length_b   1.000
_cell.length_c   1.000
_cell.angle_alpha   90.00
_cell.angle_beta   90.00
_cell.angle_gamma   90.00
#
_symmetry.space_group_name_H-M   'P 1'
#
loop_
_entity.id
_entity.type
_entity.pdbx_description
1 polymer ?
#
loop_
_entity_poly.entity_id
_entity_poly.type
_entity_poly.pdbx_seq_one_letter_code
_entity_poly.pdbx_strand_id
1 'polypeptide(L)'
;MIKVLVVDDSALVRKLFGRVLSEDADFEVGFARSGQEALSLLHAFKPDVITLDVNMPQMNGLECLDRIMVQRPCPVVMVSTATAEGAEATLNALKLGAVDFVPKPTGAVSLSIDEFAPTLKIGRAHV
;
A
#
# COMPACT_ATOMS: atom_id res chain seq x y z
N MET A 1 16.74 2.36 -6.95
CA MET A 1 15.35 2.78 -7.14
C MET A 1 14.43 1.94 -6.27
N ILE A 2 13.50 2.55 -5.59
CA ILE A 2 12.56 1.86 -4.72
C ILE A 2 11.33 1.43 -5.52
N LYS A 3 11.08 0.14 -5.59
CA LYS A 3 9.90 -0.39 -6.29
C LYS A 3 8.71 -0.40 -5.36
N VAL A 4 7.69 0.38 -5.69
CA VAL A 4 6.44 0.48 -4.93
C VAL A 4 5.31 -0.17 -5.71
N LEU A 5 4.64 -1.14 -5.10
CA LEU A 5 3.42 -1.70 -5.67
C LEU A 5 2.22 -1.06 -4.99
N VAL A 6 1.41 -0.34 -5.76
CA VAL A 6 0.20 0.31 -5.26
C VAL A 6 -0.98 -0.62 -5.50
N VAL A 7 -1.60 -1.11 -4.42
CA VAL A 7 -2.72 -2.05 -4.48
C VAL A 7 -3.98 -1.36 -3.99
N ASP A 8 -4.91 -1.10 -4.90
CA ASP A 8 -6.17 -0.45 -4.61
C ASP A 8 -7.16 -0.77 -5.74
N ASP A 9 -8.41 -1.06 -5.40
CA ASP A 9 -9.44 -1.35 -6.40
C ASP A 9 -9.96 -0.08 -7.11
N SER A 10 -9.69 1.10 -6.56
CA SER A 10 -10.09 2.36 -7.16
C SER A 10 -9.05 2.85 -8.17
N ALA A 11 -9.48 3.00 -9.43
CA ALA A 11 -8.63 3.55 -10.48
C ALA A 11 -8.18 4.97 -10.15
N LEU A 12 -9.06 5.77 -9.54
CA LEU A 12 -8.74 7.14 -9.14
C LEU A 12 -7.63 7.17 -8.09
N VAL A 13 -7.73 6.32 -7.07
CA VAL A 13 -6.72 6.26 -6.01
C VAL A 13 -5.37 5.81 -6.59
N ARG A 14 -5.36 4.77 -7.44
CA ARG A 14 -4.13 4.33 -8.09
C ARG A 14 -3.49 5.47 -8.88
N LYS A 15 -4.30 6.24 -9.61
CA LYS A 15 -3.81 7.37 -10.39
C LYS A 15 -3.22 8.46 -9.50
N LEU A 16 -3.87 8.77 -8.39
CA LEU A 16 -3.39 9.78 -7.43
C LEU A 16 -2.05 9.36 -6.81
N PHE A 17 -1.94 8.12 -6.35
CA PHE A 17 -0.68 7.61 -5.82
C PHE A 17 0.41 7.61 -6.89
N GLY A 18 0.09 7.18 -8.10
CA GLY A 18 1.05 7.19 -9.20
C GLY A 18 1.58 8.57 -9.50
N ARG A 19 0.70 9.58 -9.50
CA ARG A 19 1.10 10.98 -9.74
C ARG A 19 2.04 11.48 -8.63
N VAL A 20 1.66 11.25 -7.38
CA VAL A 20 2.43 11.72 -6.23
C VAL A 20 3.80 11.03 -6.19
N LEU A 21 3.84 9.71 -6.37
CA LEU A 21 5.08 8.96 -6.32
C LEU A 21 6.01 9.27 -7.50
N SER A 22 5.45 9.59 -8.66
CA SER A 22 6.26 9.92 -9.83
C SER A 22 6.99 11.27 -9.70
N GLU A 23 6.63 12.09 -8.71
CA GLU A 23 7.35 13.32 -8.42
C GLU A 23 8.73 13.07 -7.80
N ASP A 24 8.95 11.87 -7.27
CA ASP A 24 10.23 11.48 -6.68
C ASP A 24 10.88 10.43 -7.59
N ALA A 25 12.05 10.78 -8.15
CA ALA A 25 12.77 9.91 -9.07
C ALA A 25 13.29 8.63 -8.41
N ASP A 26 13.28 8.53 -7.08
CA ASP A 26 13.70 7.34 -6.36
C ASP A 26 12.68 6.20 -6.44
N PHE A 27 11.46 6.45 -6.92
CA PHE A 27 10.40 5.45 -6.98
C PHE A 27 10.16 4.93 -8.40
N GLU A 28 10.02 3.61 -8.48
CA GLU A 28 9.45 2.93 -9.65
C GLU A 28 8.12 2.34 -9.19
N VAL A 29 7.03 2.67 -9.87
CA VAL A 29 5.68 2.34 -9.40
C VAL A 29 5.02 1.28 -10.27
N GLY A 30 4.52 0.23 -9.63
CA GLY A 30 3.65 -0.75 -10.26
C GLY A 30 2.26 -0.67 -9.62
N PHE A 31 1.25 -1.22 -10.28
CA PHE A 31 -0.14 -1.14 -9.83
C PHE A 31 -0.80 -2.50 -9.85
N ALA A 32 -1.64 -2.74 -8.84
CA ALA A 32 -2.54 -3.88 -8.79
C ALA A 32 -3.92 -3.39 -8.37
N ARG A 33 -4.95 -3.89 -9.03
CA ARG A 33 -6.34 -3.48 -8.75
C ARG A 33 -7.07 -4.44 -7.81
N SER A 34 -6.41 -5.50 -7.38
CA SER A 34 -6.99 -6.50 -6.50
C SER A 34 -5.91 -7.21 -5.70
N GLY A 35 -6.31 -7.89 -4.64
CA GLY A 35 -5.38 -8.71 -3.87
C GLY A 35 -4.78 -9.84 -4.69
N GLN A 36 -5.57 -10.48 -5.54
CA GLN A 36 -5.08 -11.55 -6.39
C GLN A 36 -4.02 -11.06 -7.38
N GLU A 37 -4.25 -9.91 -8.00
CA GLU A 37 -3.28 -9.31 -8.91
C GLU A 37 -2.01 -8.93 -8.16
N ALA A 38 -2.13 -8.40 -6.94
CA ALA A 38 -0.99 -8.07 -6.10
C ALA A 38 -0.14 -9.32 -5.83
N LEU A 39 -0.76 -10.42 -5.47
CA LEU A 39 -0.04 -11.68 -5.21
C LEU A 39 0.68 -12.19 -6.46
N SER A 40 0.06 -12.06 -7.62
CA SER A 40 0.70 -12.43 -8.89
C SER A 40 1.93 -11.58 -9.18
N LEU A 41 1.91 -10.31 -8.78
CA LEU A 41 3.01 -9.38 -9.04
C LEU A 41 4.14 -9.46 -8.01
N LEU A 42 3.96 -10.15 -6.88
CA LEU A 42 5.01 -10.28 -5.88
C LEU A 42 6.32 -10.83 -6.46
N HIS A 43 6.22 -11.83 -7.31
CA HIS A 43 7.40 -12.47 -7.89
C HIS A 43 7.83 -11.84 -9.22
N ALA A 44 6.89 -11.28 -9.96
CA ALA A 44 7.17 -10.65 -11.25
C ALA A 44 7.77 -9.25 -11.08
N PHE A 45 7.16 -8.43 -10.24
CA PHE A 45 7.60 -7.06 -10.03
C PHE A 45 8.66 -6.94 -8.92
N LYS A 46 8.61 -7.80 -7.92
CA LYS A 46 9.50 -7.82 -6.75
C LYS A 46 9.52 -6.47 -6.04
N PRO A 47 8.38 -6.02 -5.49
CA PRO A 47 8.32 -4.72 -4.84
C PRO A 47 9.21 -4.65 -3.61
N ASP A 48 9.78 -3.47 -3.36
CA ASP A 48 10.52 -3.17 -2.13
C ASP A 48 9.56 -2.75 -1.02
N VAL A 49 8.41 -2.20 -1.37
CA VAL A 49 7.36 -1.82 -0.44
C VAL A 49 6.02 -1.87 -1.17
N ILE A 50 4.96 -2.20 -0.44
CA ILE A 50 3.60 -2.27 -0.98
C ILE A 50 2.73 -1.28 -0.23
N THR A 51 1.92 -0.48 -0.95
CA THR A 51 0.80 0.24 -0.35
C THR A 51 -0.44 -0.59 -0.60
N LEU A 52 -1.21 -0.89 0.44
CA LEU A 52 -2.29 -1.85 0.37
C LEU A 52 -3.57 -1.27 0.97
N ASP A 53 -4.59 -1.13 0.14
CA ASP A 53 -5.91 -0.69 0.58
C ASP A 53 -6.53 -1.74 1.51
N VAL A 54 -7.09 -1.27 2.62
CA VAL A 54 -7.79 -2.14 3.59
C VAL A 54 -9.06 -2.72 2.98
N ASN A 55 -9.82 -1.90 2.27
CA ASN A 55 -11.14 -2.28 1.74
C ASN A 55 -11.10 -2.58 0.25
N MET A 56 -11.12 -3.87 -0.08
CA MET A 56 -11.21 -4.32 -1.47
C MET A 56 -12.24 -5.45 -1.56
N PRO A 57 -12.95 -5.56 -2.70
CA PRO A 57 -13.89 -6.67 -2.89
C PRO A 57 -13.15 -8.01 -3.02
N GLN A 58 -13.83 -9.10 -2.71
CA GLN A 58 -13.35 -10.48 -2.80
C GLN A 58 -12.25 -10.81 -1.80
N MET A 59 -11.08 -10.21 -1.93
CA MET A 59 -9.98 -10.36 -0.96
C MET A 59 -9.70 -8.99 -0.37
N ASN A 60 -10.01 -8.82 0.92
CA ASN A 60 -9.74 -7.54 1.59
C ASN A 60 -8.24 -7.37 1.88
N GLY A 61 -7.85 -6.17 2.31
CA GLY A 61 -6.46 -5.85 2.55
C GLY A 61 -5.81 -6.71 3.63
N LEU A 62 -6.54 -7.08 4.68
CA LEU A 62 -5.99 -7.90 5.76
C LEU A 62 -5.68 -9.32 5.28
N GLU A 63 -6.58 -9.90 4.49
CA GLU A 63 -6.34 -11.22 3.89
C GLU A 63 -5.16 -11.19 2.93
N CYS A 64 -5.08 -10.14 2.13
CA CYS A 64 -3.97 -9.95 1.19
C CYS A 64 -2.64 -9.81 1.93
N LEU A 65 -2.61 -9.01 2.99
CA LEU A 65 -1.43 -8.83 3.83
C LEU A 65 -0.93 -10.16 4.39
N ASP A 66 -1.85 -10.97 4.93
CA ASP A 66 -1.50 -12.28 5.48
C ASP A 66 -0.83 -13.15 4.42
N ARG A 67 -1.38 -13.18 3.22
CA ARG A 67 -0.83 -13.97 2.12
C ARG A 67 0.52 -13.44 1.62
N ILE A 68 0.70 -12.12 1.60
CA ILE A 68 1.98 -11.52 1.26
C ILE A 68 3.06 -11.98 2.25
N MET A 69 2.74 -11.96 3.54
CA MET A 69 3.69 -12.37 4.58
C MET A 69 4.06 -13.84 4.51
N VAL A 70 3.18 -14.69 3.94
CA VAL A 70 3.47 -16.10 3.74
C VAL A 70 4.26 -16.34 2.44
N GLN A 71 3.86 -15.69 1.35
CA GLN A 71 4.42 -15.97 0.02
C GLN A 71 5.75 -15.29 -0.25
N ARG A 72 5.83 -14.01 0.06
CA ARG A 72 7.06 -13.22 -0.11
C ARG A 72 7.00 -12.03 0.83
N PRO A 73 7.41 -12.20 2.09
CA PRO A 73 7.36 -11.10 3.07
C PRO A 73 8.04 -9.84 2.53
N CYS A 74 7.35 -8.72 2.66
CA CYS A 74 7.85 -7.44 2.21
C CYS A 74 7.16 -6.35 3.04
N PRO A 75 7.79 -5.17 3.22
CA PRO A 75 7.16 -4.09 3.97
C PRO A 75 5.86 -3.66 3.32
N VAL A 76 4.80 -3.58 4.13
CA VAL A 76 3.47 -3.17 3.66
C VAL A 76 3.01 -1.96 4.48
N VAL A 77 2.63 -0.90 3.77
CA VAL A 77 2.01 0.29 4.34
C VAL A 77 0.52 0.23 4.02
N MET A 78 -0.31 0.19 5.05
CA MET A 78 -1.75 0.12 4.85
C MET A 78 -2.31 1.49 4.48
N VAL A 79 -3.33 1.48 3.62
CA VAL A 79 -4.06 2.69 3.24
C VAL A 79 -5.49 2.53 3.77
N SER A 80 -5.89 3.40 4.68
CA SER A 80 -7.17 3.27 5.36
C SER A 80 -7.96 4.57 5.36
N THR A 81 -9.29 4.42 5.47
CA THR A 81 -10.18 5.56 5.62
C THR A 81 -10.13 6.07 7.06
N ALA A 82 -10.50 7.34 7.26
CA ALA A 82 -10.57 7.97 8.58
C ALA A 82 -11.88 7.64 9.29
N THR A 83 -12.20 6.35 9.42
CA THR A 83 -13.40 5.86 10.12
C THR A 83 -12.97 4.98 11.29
N ALA A 84 -13.92 4.73 12.21
CA ALA A 84 -13.67 3.81 13.33
C ALA A 84 -13.30 2.41 12.82
N GLU A 85 -13.97 1.96 11.76
CA GLU A 85 -13.70 0.66 11.14
C GLU A 85 -12.31 0.63 10.50
N GLY A 86 -11.90 1.72 9.86
CA GLY A 86 -10.57 1.86 9.30
C GLY A 86 -9.49 1.82 10.36
N ALA A 87 -9.73 2.47 11.51
CA ALA A 87 -8.78 2.45 12.63
C ALA A 87 -8.61 1.05 13.19
N GLU A 88 -9.70 0.29 13.36
CA GLU A 88 -9.64 -1.09 13.84
C GLU A 88 -8.88 -1.99 12.86
N ALA A 89 -9.18 -1.85 11.58
CA ALA A 89 -8.49 -2.62 10.54
C ALA A 89 -6.98 -2.30 10.50
N THR A 90 -6.62 -1.03 10.70
CA THR A 90 -5.22 -0.61 10.76
C THR A 90 -4.50 -1.28 11.94
N LEU A 91 -5.12 -1.30 13.12
CA LEU A 91 -4.52 -1.98 14.28
C LEU A 91 -4.33 -3.46 14.03
N ASN A 92 -5.31 -4.12 13.43
CA ASN A 92 -5.19 -5.53 13.07
C ASN A 92 -4.08 -5.77 12.04
N ALA A 93 -3.94 -4.88 11.06
CA ALA A 93 -2.88 -4.98 10.07
C ALA A 93 -1.50 -4.86 10.70
N LEU A 94 -1.33 -3.93 11.64
CA LEU A 94 -0.05 -3.79 12.35
C LEU A 94 0.29 -5.07 13.13
N LYS A 95 -0.69 -5.74 13.71
CA LYS A 95 -0.48 -7.03 14.39
C LYS A 95 -0.09 -8.12 13.41
N LEU A 96 -0.56 -8.07 12.15
CA LEU A 96 -0.24 -9.04 11.12
C LEU A 96 1.09 -8.75 10.43
N GLY A 97 1.75 -7.65 10.73
CA GLY A 97 3.07 -7.35 10.21
C GLY A 97 3.19 -6.14 9.32
N ALA A 98 2.11 -5.37 9.11
CA ALA A 98 2.23 -4.09 8.40
C ALA A 98 3.14 -3.15 9.19
N VAL A 99 3.95 -2.36 8.47
CA VAL A 99 4.95 -1.51 9.13
C VAL A 99 4.41 -0.11 9.45
N ASP A 100 3.38 0.34 8.73
CA ASP A 100 2.82 1.67 8.93
C ASP A 100 1.48 1.79 8.21
N PHE A 101 0.86 2.96 8.28
CA PHE A 101 -0.36 3.26 7.54
C PHE A 101 -0.37 4.72 7.09
N VAL A 102 -1.15 5.00 6.04
CA VAL A 102 -1.39 6.35 5.54
C VAL A 102 -2.89 6.52 5.29
N PRO A 103 -3.41 7.75 5.40
CA PRO A 103 -4.82 7.98 5.09
C PRO A 103 -5.09 7.84 3.59
N LYS A 104 -6.28 7.31 3.27
CA LYS A 104 -6.72 7.19 1.88
C LYS A 104 -6.97 8.59 1.33
N PRO A 105 -6.43 8.94 0.15
CA PRO A 105 -6.70 10.25 -0.44
C PRO A 105 -8.17 10.34 -0.87
N THR A 106 -8.87 11.33 -0.32
CA THR A 106 -10.25 11.66 -0.67
C THR A 106 -10.31 13.14 -1.00
N GLY A 107 -11.47 13.62 -1.43
CA GLY A 107 -11.61 15.02 -1.81
C GLY A 107 -11.24 16.03 -0.73
N ALA A 108 -11.31 15.65 0.55
CA ALA A 108 -10.99 16.51 1.68
C ALA A 108 -9.55 16.34 2.19
N VAL A 109 -8.85 15.28 1.78
CA VAL A 109 -7.49 14.98 2.22
C VAL A 109 -6.60 14.93 1.00
N SER A 110 -5.62 15.84 0.94
CA SER A 110 -4.64 15.84 -0.12
C SER A 110 -3.44 14.99 0.27
N LEU A 111 -2.91 14.24 -0.69
CA LEU A 111 -1.72 13.44 -0.51
C LEU A 111 -0.55 14.21 -1.13
N SER A 112 0.51 14.44 -0.37
CA SER A 112 1.72 15.08 -0.88
C SER A 112 2.92 14.16 -0.78
N ILE A 113 3.87 14.33 -1.70
CA ILE A 113 5.10 13.54 -1.70
C ILE A 113 5.91 13.79 -0.43
N ASP A 114 5.85 15.00 0.12
CA ASP A 114 6.60 15.36 1.33
C ASP A 114 6.14 14.58 2.56
N GLU A 115 4.87 14.18 2.59
CA GLU A 115 4.31 13.38 3.68
C GLU A 115 4.39 11.89 3.40
N PHE A 116 4.21 11.49 2.15
CA PHE A 116 4.07 10.09 1.76
C PHE A 116 5.41 9.39 1.52
N ALA A 117 6.34 10.06 0.83
CA ALA A 117 7.62 9.45 0.50
C ALA A 117 8.43 9.03 1.72
N PRO A 118 8.51 9.83 2.81
CA PRO A 118 9.24 9.39 4.01
C PRO A 118 8.68 8.10 4.60
N THR A 119 7.35 7.96 4.66
CA THR A 119 6.70 6.75 5.17
C THR A 119 7.11 5.53 4.36
N LEU A 120 7.14 5.63 3.04
CA LEU A 120 7.52 4.52 2.16
C LEU A 120 9.01 4.19 2.28
N LYS A 121 9.86 5.19 2.39
CA LYS A 121 11.31 4.98 2.54
C LYS A 121 11.64 4.33 3.88
N ILE A 122 10.95 4.74 4.96
CA ILE A 122 11.08 4.11 6.27
C ILE A 122 10.56 2.67 6.23
N GLY A 123 9.40 2.44 5.57
CA GLY A 123 8.83 1.11 5.40
C GLY A 123 9.82 0.17 4.72
N ARG A 124 10.47 0.61 3.65
CA ARG A 124 11.49 -0.17 2.97
C ARG A 124 12.63 -0.58 3.89
N ALA A 125 13.02 0.29 4.83
CA ALA A 125 14.12 0.03 5.74
C ALA A 125 13.81 -1.07 6.77
N HIS A 126 12.53 -1.48 6.91
CA HIS A 126 12.11 -2.57 7.79
C HIS A 126 12.22 -3.95 7.16
N VAL A 127 12.77 -4.06 5.97
CA VAL A 127 12.99 -5.35 5.31
C VAL A 127 14.00 -6.20 6.05
#